data_50f3015e66e84c272d01f4a89a9408f6
#
_entry.id   50f3015e66e84c272d01f4a89a9408f6
#
_cell.length_a   1.000
_cell.length_b   1.000
_cell.length_c   1.000
_cell.angle_alpha   90.00
_cell.angle_beta   90.00
_cell.angle_gamma   90.00
#
_symmetry.space_group_name_H-M   'P 1'
#
loop_
_entity.id
_entity.type
_entity.pdbx_description
1 polymer ?
#
loop_
_entity_poly.entity_id
_entity_poly.type
_entity_poly.pdbx_seq_one_letter_code
_entity_poly.pdbx_strand_id
1 'polypeptide(L)'
;MAKRYNINTVRYLQGVPSTSPIFNTGTAKNQPGSKTSPNQNLGPTILTTPSSFKLSTRSFGPKRKKEVITQVYLHHTAGHQRSDKGEKTVGSFNKRRVSTHTIIDANGHIEYCVPWEHWSYGQGIKGSKIRFNKIAMSTEIQALGYFKYRANARNEEDPNGQFWSRGSTKIPIAEAVSPVDFNGKEIKYKYSIYQAYTAAQVASCIKWIKDCLTQFNIKWHFDQEAYNEMFPPKGQTSKKAKAGVPGVYSHNSVKPGKSDIFPDPLLIAALKKNFPKK
;
A
#
# COMPACT_ATOMS: atom_id res chain seq x y z
N MET A 1 -0.65 -29.38 28.30
CA MET A 1 -1.69 -29.46 27.25
C MET A 1 -1.93 -28.09 26.68
N ALA A 2 -1.51 -27.82 25.45
CA ALA A 2 -1.71 -26.53 24.80
C ALA A 2 -3.16 -26.44 24.29
N LYS A 3 -3.97 -25.55 24.84
CA LYS A 3 -5.30 -25.25 24.31
C LYS A 3 -5.16 -24.67 22.92
N ARG A 4 -5.62 -25.40 21.91
CA ARG A 4 -5.81 -24.89 20.55
C ARG A 4 -6.94 -23.88 20.59
N TYR A 5 -6.62 -22.60 20.44
CA TYR A 5 -7.63 -21.58 20.24
C TYR A 5 -8.12 -21.68 18.78
N ASN A 6 -9.44 -21.86 18.67
CA ASN A 6 -10.14 -21.89 17.39
C ASN A 6 -10.16 -20.46 16.85
N ILE A 7 -9.44 -20.19 15.74
CA ILE A 7 -9.28 -18.87 15.11
C ILE A 7 -10.61 -18.42 14.44
N ASN A 8 -11.64 -19.27 14.47
CA ASN A 8 -12.93 -19.00 13.82
C ASN A 8 -13.79 -17.93 14.49
N THR A 9 -13.27 -17.11 15.41
CA THR A 9 -14.06 -16.09 16.13
C THR A 9 -13.69 -14.66 15.77
N VAL A 10 -12.93 -14.40 14.71
CA VAL A 10 -12.95 -13.07 14.13
C VAL A 10 -14.17 -13.01 13.20
N ARG A 11 -15.36 -12.90 13.79
CA ARG A 11 -16.57 -12.54 13.04
C ARG A 11 -16.31 -11.19 12.41
N TYR A 12 -16.22 -11.16 11.08
CA TYR A 12 -16.54 -9.96 10.34
C TYR A 12 -17.84 -9.42 10.91
N LEU A 13 -17.82 -8.24 11.50
CA LEU A 13 -19.02 -7.48 11.75
C LEU A 13 -19.63 -7.17 10.38
N GLN A 14 -20.44 -8.09 9.86
CA GLN A 14 -21.45 -7.80 8.88
C GLN A 14 -22.41 -6.84 9.57
N GLY A 15 -22.26 -5.57 9.30
CA GLY A 15 -23.10 -4.55 9.89
C GLY A 15 -22.40 -3.21 10.11
N VAL A 16 -21.48 -2.81 9.23
CA VAL A 16 -21.26 -1.39 9.07
C VAL A 16 -22.44 -0.89 8.23
N PRO A 17 -23.34 -0.08 8.79
CA PRO A 17 -24.39 0.55 8.00
C PRO A 17 -23.67 1.33 6.89
N SER A 18 -24.15 1.19 5.67
CA SER A 18 -23.80 2.04 4.54
C SER A 18 -24.31 3.46 4.83
N THR A 19 -23.66 4.16 5.72
CA THR A 19 -23.78 5.60 5.81
C THR A 19 -22.76 6.17 4.86
N SER A 20 -23.15 6.31 3.59
CA SER A 20 -22.51 7.27 2.70
C SER A 20 -22.43 8.60 3.44
N PRO A 21 -21.27 9.28 3.46
CA PRO A 21 -21.23 10.64 3.93
C PRO A 21 -22.18 11.44 3.02
N ILE A 22 -23.30 11.89 3.58
CA ILE A 22 -24.19 12.84 2.96
C ILE A 22 -23.35 14.12 2.79
N PHE A 23 -22.94 14.39 1.57
CA PHE A 23 -22.46 15.69 1.22
C PHE A 23 -23.62 16.65 1.41
N ASN A 24 -23.59 17.43 2.48
CA ASN A 24 -24.47 18.54 2.70
C ASN A 24 -24.29 19.52 1.53
N THR A 25 -25.20 19.46 0.56
CA THR A 25 -25.32 20.48 -0.46
C THR A 25 -25.91 21.72 0.20
N GLY A 26 -25.06 22.50 0.83
CA GLY A 26 -25.41 23.86 1.24
C GLY A 26 -25.75 24.65 -0.02
N THR A 27 -26.99 25.08 -0.09
CA THR A 27 -27.51 25.99 -1.12
C THR A 27 -26.69 27.28 -1.15
N ALA A 28 -25.74 27.36 -2.08
CA ALA A 28 -25.06 28.60 -2.39
C ALA A 28 -26.00 29.46 -3.25
N LYS A 29 -26.30 30.63 -2.71
CA LYS A 29 -27.07 31.69 -3.41
C LYS A 29 -26.36 32.09 -4.71
N ASN A 30 -27.15 32.22 -5.76
CA ASN A 30 -26.78 32.69 -7.10
C ASN A 30 -25.89 33.96 -7.06
N GLN A 31 -24.71 33.88 -7.67
CA GLN A 31 -24.02 35.05 -8.22
C GLN A 31 -23.92 34.87 -9.74
N PRO A 32 -24.20 35.93 -10.55
CA PRO A 32 -24.23 35.83 -12.00
C PRO A 32 -22.83 36.02 -12.60
N GLY A 33 -22.52 35.17 -13.58
CA GLY A 33 -21.67 35.50 -14.71
C GLY A 33 -20.17 35.35 -14.56
N SER A 34 -19.67 34.11 -14.65
CA SER A 34 -18.34 33.88 -15.22
C SER A 34 -18.45 32.77 -16.26
N LYS A 35 -18.23 33.15 -17.53
CA LYS A 35 -18.12 32.21 -18.65
C LYS A 35 -16.83 31.44 -18.50
N THR A 36 -16.90 30.26 -17.91
CA THR A 36 -15.79 29.31 -17.92
C THR A 36 -15.93 28.45 -19.18
N SER A 37 -14.94 28.53 -20.06
CA SER A 37 -14.78 27.66 -21.22
C SER A 37 -14.77 26.18 -20.78
N PRO A 38 -15.48 25.31 -21.52
CA PRO A 38 -15.43 23.89 -21.25
C PRO A 38 -14.17 23.27 -21.85
N ASN A 39 -13.66 22.24 -21.18
CA ASN A 39 -12.66 21.28 -21.62
C ASN A 39 -11.20 21.73 -21.67
N GLN A 40 -10.57 21.72 -20.52
CA GLN A 40 -9.22 21.16 -20.45
C GLN A 40 -9.32 19.80 -19.79
N ASN A 41 -9.18 18.74 -20.58
CA ASN A 41 -8.88 17.39 -20.13
C ASN A 41 -7.50 17.43 -19.47
N LEU A 42 -7.44 17.86 -18.23
CA LEU A 42 -6.25 17.69 -17.38
C LEU A 42 -6.17 16.19 -17.11
N GLY A 43 -5.38 15.49 -17.93
CA GLY A 43 -4.95 14.14 -17.63
C GLY A 43 -4.42 14.06 -16.20
N PRO A 44 -4.45 12.88 -15.55
CA PRO A 44 -4.12 12.73 -14.14
C PRO A 44 -2.76 13.34 -13.82
N THR A 45 -2.76 14.44 -13.06
CA THR A 45 -1.55 15.13 -12.60
C THR A 45 -1.01 14.40 -11.37
N ILE A 46 -0.36 13.24 -11.60
CA ILE A 46 0.17 12.45 -10.49
C ILE A 46 1.33 13.13 -9.77
N LEU A 47 2.02 14.11 -10.33
CA LEU A 47 3.44 14.22 -9.95
C LEU A 47 4.01 15.63 -10.00
N THR A 48 3.24 16.66 -9.73
CA THR A 48 3.78 18.02 -9.74
C THR A 48 3.69 18.76 -8.42
N THR A 49 3.08 18.17 -7.39
CA THR A 49 3.08 18.83 -6.08
C THR A 49 4.41 18.49 -5.38
N PRO A 50 5.29 19.48 -5.16
CA PRO A 50 6.49 19.25 -4.37
C PRO A 50 6.09 18.76 -2.98
N SER A 51 6.76 17.69 -2.51
CA SER A 51 6.64 17.22 -1.13
C SER A 51 6.92 18.37 -0.17
N SER A 52 6.10 18.50 0.89
CA SER A 52 6.39 19.35 2.03
C SER A 52 7.66 18.90 2.77
N PHE A 53 8.06 17.63 2.59
CA PHE A 53 9.21 17.00 3.23
C PHE A 53 10.27 16.63 2.20
N LYS A 54 11.43 17.25 2.27
CA LYS A 54 12.53 17.00 1.34
C LYS A 54 13.24 15.68 1.67
N LEU A 55 13.17 14.71 0.76
CA LEU A 55 14.11 13.61 0.75
C LEU A 55 15.50 14.11 0.36
N SER A 56 16.53 13.59 1.05
CA SER A 56 17.92 13.85 0.66
C SER A 56 18.17 13.39 -0.77
N THR A 57 18.86 14.20 -1.58
CA THR A 57 19.26 13.85 -2.95
C THR A 57 20.11 12.57 -3.03
N ARG A 58 20.73 12.17 -1.91
CA ARG A 58 21.45 10.89 -1.78
C ARG A 58 20.53 9.68 -1.62
N SER A 59 19.23 9.91 -1.47
CA SER A 59 18.24 8.87 -1.21
C SER A 59 17.52 8.37 -2.45
N PHE A 60 17.76 8.97 -3.62
CA PHE A 60 17.16 8.52 -4.88
C PHE A 60 18.18 8.59 -6.03
N GLY A 61 17.87 7.91 -7.13
CA GLY A 61 18.77 7.77 -8.27
C GLY A 61 18.66 8.90 -9.29
N PRO A 62 19.49 8.87 -10.33
CA PRO A 62 19.46 9.83 -11.40
C PRO A 62 18.15 9.83 -12.19
N LYS A 63 18.01 10.80 -13.08
CA LYS A 63 16.85 10.93 -13.97
C LYS A 63 16.72 9.73 -14.91
N ARG A 64 15.48 9.44 -15.28
CA ARG A 64 15.09 8.39 -16.24
C ARG A 64 14.02 8.93 -17.19
N LYS A 65 13.87 8.27 -18.33
CA LYS A 65 12.81 8.56 -19.29
C LYS A 65 11.50 7.89 -18.85
N LYS A 66 10.37 8.44 -19.28
CA LYS A 66 9.02 7.93 -18.94
C LYS A 66 8.81 6.51 -19.48
N GLU A 67 9.29 6.24 -20.67
CA GLU A 67 9.09 4.97 -21.40
C GLU A 67 9.75 3.77 -20.73
N VAL A 68 10.70 3.99 -19.83
CA VAL A 68 11.33 2.89 -19.10
C VAL A 68 10.50 2.43 -17.89
N ILE A 69 9.46 3.20 -17.51
CA ILE A 69 8.61 2.89 -16.35
C ILE A 69 7.55 1.88 -16.78
N THR A 70 7.69 0.66 -16.34
CA THR A 70 6.81 -0.46 -16.71
C THR A 70 6.19 -1.16 -15.50
N GLN A 71 6.64 -0.87 -14.29
CA GLN A 71 6.19 -1.58 -13.10
C GLN A 71 5.80 -0.63 -11.97
N VAL A 72 4.79 -1.03 -11.22
CA VAL A 72 4.32 -0.34 -10.01
C VAL A 72 4.52 -1.27 -8.82
N TYR A 73 5.14 -0.78 -7.75
CA TYR A 73 5.41 -1.58 -6.56
C TYR A 73 4.74 -1.02 -5.32
N LEU A 74 4.07 -1.90 -4.61
CA LEU A 74 3.47 -1.59 -3.32
C LEU A 74 4.35 -2.11 -2.20
N HIS A 75 4.51 -1.28 -1.16
CA HIS A 75 5.23 -1.57 0.07
C HIS A 75 4.40 -1.16 1.28
N HIS A 76 4.75 -1.65 2.46
CA HIS A 76 4.38 -1.01 3.71
C HIS A 76 5.61 -0.71 4.56
N THR A 77 5.54 0.35 5.34
CA THR A 77 6.71 0.91 6.03
C THR A 77 7.30 0.01 7.11
N ALA A 78 6.56 -0.99 7.59
CA ALA A 78 6.85 -1.76 8.79
C ALA A 78 7.04 -0.87 10.05
N GLY A 79 6.46 0.32 10.01
CA GLY A 79 6.39 1.31 11.07
C GLY A 79 4.94 1.56 11.49
N HIS A 80 4.74 2.40 12.51
CA HIS A 80 3.40 2.72 12.99
C HIS A 80 2.50 3.29 11.90
N GLN A 81 1.24 2.89 11.90
CA GLN A 81 0.19 3.53 11.13
C GLN A 81 -0.07 4.92 11.75
N ARG A 82 0.11 5.97 10.97
CA ARG A 82 0.09 7.37 11.43
C ARG A 82 -0.66 8.25 10.44
N SER A 83 -1.17 9.36 10.96
CA SER A 83 -1.82 10.43 10.19
C SER A 83 -0.90 11.67 10.11
N ASP A 84 0.40 11.45 9.89
CA ASP A 84 1.44 12.48 9.90
C ASP A 84 1.90 12.91 8.50
N LYS A 85 1.09 12.64 7.49
CA LYS A 85 1.40 12.92 6.07
C LYS A 85 2.75 12.33 5.62
N GLY A 86 3.23 11.30 6.29
CA GLY A 86 4.49 10.64 5.95
C GLY A 86 5.75 11.24 6.57
N GLU A 87 5.65 12.28 7.39
CA GLU A 87 6.80 13.04 7.95
C GLU A 87 7.84 12.12 8.62
N LYS A 88 7.40 11.29 9.56
CA LYS A 88 8.32 10.40 10.29
C LYS A 88 8.91 9.31 9.39
N THR A 89 8.15 8.89 8.38
CA THR A 89 8.64 7.93 7.38
C THR A 89 9.75 8.55 6.53
N VAL A 90 9.55 9.78 6.03
CA VAL A 90 10.58 10.54 5.29
C VAL A 90 11.83 10.74 6.14
N GLY A 91 11.67 11.13 7.41
CA GLY A 91 12.80 11.28 8.35
C GLY A 91 13.59 9.97 8.52
N SER A 92 12.89 8.83 8.63
CA SER A 92 13.53 7.51 8.70
C SER A 92 14.23 7.13 7.39
N PHE A 93 13.64 7.45 6.24
CA PHE A 93 14.20 7.17 4.92
C PHE A 93 15.49 7.95 4.67
N ASN A 94 15.53 9.22 5.04
CA ASN A 94 16.73 10.05 4.95
C ASN A 94 17.90 9.45 5.73
N LYS A 95 17.66 8.97 6.97
CA LYS A 95 18.68 8.31 7.80
C LYS A 95 19.21 7.03 7.15
N ARG A 96 18.33 6.25 6.51
CA ARG A 96 18.66 4.94 5.90
C ARG A 96 19.08 5.03 4.45
N ARG A 97 19.01 6.19 3.82
CA ARG A 97 19.26 6.41 2.38
C ARG A 97 18.40 5.48 1.51
N VAL A 98 17.13 5.36 1.85
CA VAL A 98 16.10 4.68 1.06
C VAL A 98 15.04 5.69 0.67
N SER A 99 14.24 5.36 -0.33
CA SER A 99 13.18 6.25 -0.79
C SER A 99 12.06 5.50 -1.47
N THR A 100 10.94 6.19 -1.59
CA THR A 100 9.79 5.80 -2.40
C THR A 100 9.29 7.02 -3.16
N HIS A 101 8.48 6.82 -4.20
CA HIS A 101 7.88 7.97 -4.92
C HIS A 101 6.77 8.60 -4.10
N THR A 102 6.00 7.77 -3.39
CA THR A 102 4.90 8.27 -2.55
C THR A 102 4.81 7.51 -1.23
N ILE A 103 4.18 8.14 -0.23
CA ILE A 103 3.80 7.54 1.04
C ILE A 103 2.29 7.76 1.21
N ILE A 104 1.57 6.72 1.66
CA ILE A 104 0.14 6.80 1.97
C ILE A 104 -0.01 6.67 3.48
N ASP A 105 -0.51 7.71 4.14
CA ASP A 105 -0.72 7.72 5.58
C ASP A 105 -2.05 7.06 6.00
N ALA A 106 -2.31 6.96 7.30
CA ALA A 106 -3.50 6.31 7.83
C ALA A 106 -4.83 6.95 7.38
N ASN A 107 -4.82 8.24 7.09
CA ASN A 107 -5.99 8.99 6.60
C ASN A 107 -6.11 8.95 5.08
N GLY A 108 -5.22 8.24 4.38
CA GLY A 108 -5.18 8.16 2.92
C GLY A 108 -4.52 9.36 2.25
N HIS A 109 -3.87 10.26 2.99
CA HIS A 109 -3.08 11.31 2.37
C HIS A 109 -1.93 10.70 1.58
N ILE A 110 -1.74 11.14 0.33
CA ILE A 110 -0.64 10.72 -0.53
C ILE A 110 0.42 11.82 -0.52
N GLU A 111 1.53 11.55 0.13
CA GLU A 111 2.70 12.43 0.11
C GLU A 111 3.64 12.03 -1.03
N TYR A 112 4.01 13.00 -1.87
CA TYR A 112 4.90 12.78 -3.01
C TYR A 112 6.35 13.09 -2.60
N CYS A 113 7.22 12.08 -2.59
CA CYS A 113 8.57 12.16 -2.04
C CYS A 113 9.66 12.25 -3.10
N VAL A 114 9.55 11.46 -4.17
CA VAL A 114 10.51 11.42 -5.28
C VAL A 114 9.75 11.66 -6.57
N PRO A 115 10.12 12.67 -7.39
CA PRO A 115 9.54 12.87 -8.71
C PRO A 115 9.71 11.60 -9.58
N TRP A 116 8.76 11.33 -10.46
CA TRP A 116 8.78 10.13 -11.30
C TRP A 116 9.99 10.07 -12.26
N GLU A 117 10.53 11.23 -12.63
CA GLU A 117 11.74 11.35 -13.48
C GLU A 117 12.97 10.77 -12.81
N HIS A 118 12.93 10.61 -11.50
CA HIS A 118 13.97 9.94 -10.73
C HIS A 118 13.49 8.55 -10.31
N TRP A 119 14.40 7.59 -10.23
CA TRP A 119 14.07 6.30 -9.64
C TRP A 119 14.36 6.28 -8.15
N SER A 120 13.48 5.66 -7.39
CA SER A 120 13.59 5.51 -5.93
C SER A 120 14.40 4.26 -5.56
N TYR A 121 14.93 4.24 -4.34
CA TYR A 121 15.59 3.06 -3.78
C TYR A 121 14.63 2.13 -3.01
N GLY A 122 13.33 2.17 -3.33
CA GLY A 122 12.27 1.44 -2.63
C GLY A 122 12.44 -0.07 -2.63
N GLN A 123 12.98 -0.65 -3.70
CA GLN A 123 13.11 -2.11 -3.80
C GLN A 123 14.24 -2.68 -2.91
N GLY A 124 15.09 -1.84 -2.31
CA GLY A 124 16.20 -2.28 -1.46
C GLY A 124 17.14 -3.27 -2.15
N ILE A 125 17.28 -3.15 -3.47
CA ILE A 125 18.07 -4.03 -4.33
C ILE A 125 19.31 -3.27 -4.79
N LYS A 126 20.48 -3.88 -4.63
CA LYS A 126 21.79 -3.31 -4.96
C LYS A 126 22.45 -4.05 -6.13
N GLY A 127 23.49 -3.46 -6.67
CA GLY A 127 24.32 -4.07 -7.73
C GLY A 127 23.60 -4.24 -9.05
N SER A 128 23.85 -5.32 -9.75
CA SER A 128 23.27 -5.62 -11.08
C SER A 128 21.74 -5.63 -11.11
N LYS A 129 21.09 -5.84 -9.96
CA LYS A 129 19.64 -5.86 -9.83
C LYS A 129 18.99 -4.49 -9.64
N ILE A 130 19.78 -3.40 -9.63
CA ILE A 130 19.29 -2.03 -9.49
C ILE A 130 18.31 -1.64 -10.62
N ARG A 131 18.26 -2.41 -11.70
CA ARG A 131 17.32 -2.23 -12.81
C ARG A 131 15.86 -2.18 -12.33
N PHE A 132 15.50 -2.93 -11.29
CA PHE A 132 14.12 -2.93 -10.77
C PHE A 132 13.72 -1.56 -10.19
N ASN A 133 14.65 -0.82 -9.59
CA ASN A 133 14.38 0.55 -9.17
C ASN A 133 14.16 1.49 -10.38
N LYS A 134 14.91 1.26 -11.46
CA LYS A 134 14.88 2.14 -12.65
C LYS A 134 13.56 2.06 -13.40
N ILE A 135 12.91 0.89 -13.45
CA ILE A 135 11.66 0.65 -14.19
C ILE A 135 10.40 0.77 -13.33
N ALA A 136 10.55 1.09 -12.03
CA ALA A 136 9.48 1.02 -11.06
C ALA A 136 9.02 2.40 -10.57
N MET A 137 7.70 2.56 -10.44
CA MET A 137 7.09 3.47 -9.47
C MET A 137 6.86 2.71 -8.18
N SER A 138 7.01 3.34 -7.02
CA SER A 138 6.80 2.69 -5.73
C SER A 138 6.03 3.57 -4.76
N THR A 139 5.21 2.95 -3.91
CA THR A 139 4.54 3.60 -2.79
C THR A 139 4.74 2.81 -1.51
N GLU A 140 4.79 3.51 -0.38
CA GLU A 140 4.81 2.94 0.96
C GLU A 140 3.50 3.26 1.68
N ILE A 141 2.76 2.24 2.10
CA ILE A 141 1.60 2.39 2.98
C ILE A 141 2.10 2.38 4.42
N GLN A 142 1.76 3.39 5.22
CA GLN A 142 2.15 3.44 6.63
C GLN A 142 1.38 2.37 7.42
N ALA A 143 2.02 1.24 7.69
CA ALA A 143 1.47 0.13 8.47
C ALA A 143 2.59 -0.67 9.12
N LEU A 144 2.30 -1.26 10.29
CA LEU A 144 3.25 -2.10 11.02
C LEU A 144 3.58 -3.40 10.29
N GLY A 145 2.62 -3.90 9.49
CA GLY A 145 2.74 -5.20 8.84
C GLY A 145 2.36 -6.34 9.80
N TYR A 146 3.15 -7.42 9.84
CA TYR A 146 2.78 -8.64 10.55
C TYR A 146 2.98 -8.57 12.06
N PHE A 147 2.20 -9.39 12.77
CA PHE A 147 2.33 -9.67 14.19
C PHE A 147 2.74 -11.11 14.43
N LYS A 148 3.51 -11.31 15.49
CA LYS A 148 3.78 -12.63 16.03
C LYS A 148 2.91 -12.81 17.26
N TYR A 149 2.18 -13.93 17.32
CA TYR A 149 1.46 -14.31 18.52
C TYR A 149 2.46 -14.48 19.66
N ARG A 150 2.24 -13.75 20.75
CA ARG A 150 2.86 -14.04 22.04
C ARG A 150 1.76 -14.48 23.00
N ALA A 151 1.87 -15.70 23.47
CA ALA A 151 0.88 -16.30 24.39
C ALA A 151 0.64 -15.46 25.66
N ASN A 152 1.59 -14.58 26.01
CA ASN A 152 1.57 -13.74 27.21
C ASN A 152 1.18 -12.30 26.95
N ALA A 153 0.54 -12.01 25.81
CA ALA A 153 0.09 -10.65 25.48
C ALA A 153 -1.25 -10.28 26.13
N ARG A 154 -1.69 -11.01 27.13
CA ARG A 154 -2.78 -10.55 28.01
C ARG A 154 -2.24 -9.38 28.82
N ASN A 155 -2.83 -8.21 28.63
CA ASN A 155 -2.58 -7.09 29.50
C ASN A 155 -3.46 -7.26 30.72
N GLU A 156 -2.87 -7.29 31.91
CA GLU A 156 -3.61 -7.37 33.17
C GLU A 156 -4.54 -6.17 33.38
N GLU A 157 -4.25 -5.04 32.72
CA GLU A 157 -5.05 -3.81 32.76
C GLU A 157 -6.29 -3.83 31.86
N ASP A 158 -6.42 -4.80 30.94
CA ASP A 158 -7.61 -4.97 30.10
C ASP A 158 -7.95 -6.45 30.00
N PRO A 159 -8.68 -6.99 31.00
CA PRO A 159 -9.06 -8.40 31.04
C PRO A 159 -9.94 -8.85 29.86
N ASN A 160 -10.57 -7.90 29.16
CA ASN A 160 -11.37 -8.14 27.95
C ASN A 160 -10.66 -7.74 26.66
N GLY A 161 -9.56 -7.00 26.76
CA GLY A 161 -8.77 -6.50 25.63
C GLY A 161 -7.72 -7.50 25.21
N GLN A 162 -7.84 -8.01 24.02
CA GLN A 162 -6.81 -8.81 23.39
C GLN A 162 -5.98 -7.90 22.48
N PHE A 163 -4.66 -7.94 22.63
CA PHE A 163 -3.73 -7.18 21.79
C PHE A 163 -2.83 -8.10 20.99
N TRP A 164 -2.53 -7.69 19.76
CA TRP A 164 -1.43 -8.25 19.02
C TRP A 164 -0.19 -7.40 19.23
N SER A 165 0.97 -8.02 19.40
CA SER A 165 2.22 -7.28 19.64
C SER A 165 3.31 -7.59 18.61
N ARG A 166 4.08 -6.55 18.29
CA ARG A 166 5.34 -6.65 17.55
C ARG A 166 6.40 -5.85 18.30
N GLY A 167 7.31 -6.55 18.97
CA GLY A 167 8.21 -5.90 19.93
C GLY A 167 7.42 -5.29 21.09
N SER A 168 7.63 -4.00 21.36
CA SER A 168 6.89 -3.22 22.35
C SER A 168 5.59 -2.62 21.83
N THR A 169 5.33 -2.69 20.52
CA THR A 169 4.13 -2.12 19.91
C THR A 169 2.96 -3.09 20.05
N LYS A 170 1.86 -2.60 20.57
CA LYS A 170 0.59 -3.34 20.69
C LYS A 170 -0.45 -2.70 19.79
N ILE A 171 -1.34 -3.50 19.20
CA ILE A 171 -2.53 -3.03 18.49
C ILE A 171 -3.76 -3.77 18.99
N PRO A 172 -4.93 -3.11 19.00
CA PRO A 172 -6.20 -3.77 19.27
C PRO A 172 -6.47 -4.91 18.28
N ILE A 173 -7.15 -5.96 18.72
CA ILE A 173 -7.54 -7.06 17.82
C ILE A 173 -8.38 -6.56 16.65
N ALA A 174 -9.23 -5.56 16.87
CA ALA A 174 -10.05 -4.96 15.82
C ALA A 174 -9.24 -4.35 14.66
N GLU A 175 -7.97 -4.02 14.89
CA GLU A 175 -7.06 -3.51 13.84
C GLU A 175 -6.26 -4.62 13.16
N ALA A 176 -6.51 -5.87 13.48
CA ALA A 176 -5.79 -7.02 12.96
C ALA A 176 -6.64 -7.82 11.98
N VAL A 177 -6.02 -8.31 10.90
CA VAL A 177 -6.67 -9.14 9.90
C VAL A 177 -5.81 -10.33 9.52
N SER A 178 -6.49 -11.42 9.12
CA SER A 178 -5.86 -12.55 8.43
C SER A 178 -5.69 -12.21 6.95
N PRO A 179 -4.58 -12.60 6.32
CA PRO A 179 -4.46 -12.56 4.87
C PRO A 179 -5.51 -13.45 4.20
N VAL A 180 -5.92 -13.08 2.98
CA VAL A 180 -6.86 -13.87 2.19
C VAL A 180 -6.28 -14.30 0.84
N ASP A 181 -6.79 -15.42 0.30
CA ASP A 181 -6.51 -15.78 -1.10
C ASP A 181 -7.29 -14.91 -2.08
N PHE A 182 -7.14 -15.16 -3.37
CA PHE A 182 -7.86 -14.42 -4.40
C PHE A 182 -9.38 -14.50 -4.24
N ASN A 183 -9.92 -15.60 -3.71
CA ASN A 183 -11.36 -15.80 -3.52
C ASN A 183 -11.89 -15.21 -2.21
N GLY A 184 -11.01 -14.64 -1.38
CA GLY A 184 -11.38 -14.04 -0.08
C GLY A 184 -11.37 -15.04 1.08
N LYS A 185 -10.88 -16.27 0.86
CA LYS A 185 -10.72 -17.27 1.93
C LYS A 185 -9.46 -16.94 2.74
N GLU A 186 -9.55 -17.00 4.05
CA GLU A 186 -8.39 -16.81 4.93
C GLU A 186 -7.28 -17.82 4.65
N ILE A 187 -6.06 -17.32 4.60
CA ILE A 187 -4.85 -18.12 4.39
C ILE A 187 -3.75 -17.76 5.38
N LYS A 188 -2.81 -18.66 5.56
CA LYS A 188 -1.53 -18.32 6.15
C LYS A 188 -0.60 -17.85 5.03
N TYR A 189 -0.45 -16.54 4.87
CA TYR A 189 0.53 -15.99 3.94
C TYR A 189 1.96 -16.20 4.50
N LYS A 190 2.75 -15.17 4.76
CA LYS A 190 4.06 -15.32 5.42
C LYS A 190 3.91 -15.34 6.95
N TYR A 191 2.91 -14.68 7.44
CA TYR A 191 2.44 -14.67 8.82
C TYR A 191 0.92 -14.79 8.82
N SER A 192 0.35 -15.13 9.98
CA SER A 192 -1.10 -15.37 10.08
C SER A 192 -1.90 -14.08 10.31
N ILE A 193 -1.29 -13.08 10.94
CA ILE A 193 -1.96 -11.85 11.36
C ILE A 193 -1.14 -10.63 10.96
N TYR A 194 -1.83 -9.61 10.47
CA TYR A 194 -1.27 -8.33 10.05
C TYR A 194 -2.12 -7.17 10.57
N GLN A 195 -1.55 -5.97 10.66
CA GLN A 195 -2.34 -4.77 10.85
C GLN A 195 -3.13 -4.48 9.57
N ALA A 196 -4.46 -4.32 9.71
CA ALA A 196 -5.33 -3.97 8.60
C ALA A 196 -4.95 -2.61 8.00
N TYR A 197 -5.06 -2.49 6.69
CA TYR A 197 -5.04 -1.17 6.07
C TYR A 197 -6.37 -0.46 6.31
N THR A 198 -6.33 0.86 6.54
CA THR A 198 -7.57 1.64 6.64
C THR A 198 -8.28 1.71 5.29
N ALA A 199 -9.60 1.92 5.29
CA ALA A 199 -10.36 2.12 4.06
C ALA A 199 -9.82 3.31 3.24
N ALA A 200 -9.38 4.37 3.92
CA ALA A 200 -8.78 5.54 3.30
C ALA A 200 -7.43 5.21 2.64
N GLN A 201 -6.58 4.40 3.30
CA GLN A 201 -5.33 3.92 2.70
C GLN A 201 -5.57 3.09 1.45
N VAL A 202 -6.54 2.17 1.50
CA VAL A 202 -6.86 1.32 0.35
C VAL A 202 -7.41 2.15 -0.80
N ALA A 203 -8.33 3.08 -0.54
CA ALA A 203 -8.89 3.96 -1.57
C ALA A 203 -7.78 4.79 -2.25
N SER A 204 -6.88 5.37 -1.48
CA SER A 204 -5.74 6.14 -2.00
C SER A 204 -4.73 5.27 -2.75
N CYS A 205 -4.48 4.05 -2.28
CA CYS A 205 -3.64 3.07 -2.98
C CYS A 205 -4.23 2.72 -4.36
N ILE A 206 -5.53 2.46 -4.44
CA ILE A 206 -6.22 2.18 -5.72
C ILE A 206 -6.14 3.39 -6.65
N LYS A 207 -6.39 4.59 -6.14
CA LYS A 207 -6.24 5.83 -6.92
C LYS A 207 -4.82 5.94 -7.48
N TRP A 208 -3.82 5.81 -6.63
CA TRP A 208 -2.41 5.91 -7.03
C TRP A 208 -2.01 4.85 -8.08
N ILE A 209 -2.49 3.61 -7.95
CA ILE A 209 -2.28 2.57 -8.97
C ILE A 209 -2.89 3.01 -10.30
N LYS A 210 -4.16 3.44 -10.33
CA LYS A 210 -4.84 3.91 -11.56
C LYS A 210 -4.06 5.01 -12.24
N ASP A 211 -3.64 5.97 -11.46
CA ASP A 211 -2.88 7.10 -11.93
C ASP A 211 -1.56 6.64 -12.57
N CYS A 212 -0.78 5.77 -11.91
CA CYS A 212 0.45 5.20 -12.48
C CYS A 212 0.18 4.43 -13.78
N LEU A 213 -0.81 3.54 -13.80
CA LEU A 213 -1.14 2.74 -14.98
C LEU A 213 -1.48 3.64 -16.19
N THR A 214 -2.27 4.69 -15.95
CA THR A 214 -2.66 5.66 -16.99
C THR A 214 -1.47 6.48 -17.45
N GLN A 215 -0.73 7.08 -16.53
CA GLN A 215 0.39 7.96 -16.88
C GLN A 215 1.50 7.26 -17.64
N PHE A 216 1.82 6.02 -17.28
CA PHE A 216 2.90 5.25 -17.87
C PHE A 216 2.42 4.25 -18.92
N ASN A 217 1.13 4.30 -19.30
CA ASN A 217 0.51 3.41 -20.28
C ASN A 217 0.74 1.92 -19.97
N ILE A 218 0.66 1.54 -18.69
CA ILE A 218 0.83 0.16 -18.25
C ILE A 218 -0.52 -0.55 -18.35
N LYS A 219 -0.61 -1.56 -19.22
CA LYS A 219 -1.80 -2.41 -19.33
C LYS A 219 -1.73 -3.49 -18.25
N TRP A 220 -2.69 -3.49 -17.36
CA TRP A 220 -2.76 -4.45 -16.26
C TRP A 220 -4.20 -4.64 -15.79
N HIS A 221 -4.50 -5.84 -15.34
CA HIS A 221 -5.75 -6.22 -14.67
C HIS A 221 -5.43 -7.13 -13.50
N PHE A 222 -6.35 -7.25 -12.55
CA PHE A 222 -6.16 -8.06 -11.36
C PHE A 222 -7.01 -9.32 -11.44
N ASP A 223 -6.38 -10.42 -11.81
CA ASP A 223 -6.93 -11.78 -11.83
C ASP A 223 -6.11 -12.70 -10.92
N GLN A 224 -6.43 -14.00 -10.95
CA GLN A 224 -5.71 -14.99 -10.14
C GLN A 224 -4.20 -15.02 -10.44
N GLU A 225 -3.81 -14.81 -11.70
CA GLU A 225 -2.40 -14.78 -12.07
C GLU A 225 -1.71 -13.55 -11.48
N ALA A 226 -2.30 -12.37 -11.64
CA ALA A 226 -1.79 -11.12 -11.08
C ALA A 226 -1.72 -11.18 -9.54
N TYR A 227 -2.70 -11.83 -8.90
CA TYR A 227 -2.65 -12.11 -7.46
C TYR A 227 -1.42 -12.94 -7.10
N ASN A 228 -1.17 -14.05 -7.79
CA ASN A 228 -0.03 -14.95 -7.52
C ASN A 228 1.32 -14.26 -7.74
N GLU A 229 1.42 -13.40 -8.78
CA GLU A 229 2.62 -12.62 -9.07
C GLU A 229 2.87 -11.52 -8.05
N MET A 230 1.80 -10.92 -7.50
CA MET A 230 1.87 -9.87 -6.49
C MET A 230 2.13 -10.43 -5.08
N PHE A 231 1.57 -11.59 -4.77
CA PHE A 231 1.66 -12.24 -3.46
C PHE A 231 2.28 -13.64 -3.55
N PRO A 232 3.52 -13.77 -4.03
CA PRO A 232 4.16 -15.07 -4.16
C PRO A 232 4.29 -15.77 -2.81
N PRO A 233 4.23 -17.11 -2.76
CA PRO A 233 4.41 -17.88 -1.53
C PRO A 233 5.73 -17.57 -0.83
N LYS A 234 5.81 -17.91 0.46
CA LYS A 234 7.04 -17.71 1.25
C LYS A 234 8.25 -18.36 0.57
N GLY A 235 9.33 -17.61 0.44
CA GLY A 235 10.57 -18.06 -0.20
C GLY A 235 10.58 -17.94 -1.73
N GLN A 236 9.44 -17.63 -2.35
CA GLN A 236 9.32 -17.46 -3.79
C GLN A 236 9.29 -15.98 -4.20
N THR A 237 9.40 -15.76 -5.50
CA THR A 237 9.33 -14.43 -6.14
C THR A 237 8.60 -14.57 -7.47
N SER A 238 8.08 -13.47 -7.99
CA SER A 238 7.45 -13.39 -9.30
C SER A 238 8.50 -13.54 -10.42
N LYS A 239 8.25 -14.46 -11.35
CA LYS A 239 9.05 -14.58 -12.57
C LYS A 239 8.79 -13.38 -13.49
N LYS A 240 7.54 -12.93 -13.62
CA LYS A 240 7.14 -11.78 -14.44
C LYS A 240 7.77 -10.47 -13.93
N ALA A 241 7.69 -10.20 -12.62
CA ALA A 241 8.33 -9.02 -12.03
C ALA A 241 9.83 -9.00 -12.30
N LYS A 242 10.51 -10.13 -12.12
CA LYS A 242 11.96 -10.24 -12.38
C LYS A 242 12.34 -10.13 -13.85
N ALA A 243 11.46 -10.53 -14.75
CA ALA A 243 11.65 -10.36 -16.20
C ALA A 243 11.39 -8.93 -16.68
N GLY A 244 10.84 -8.05 -15.83
CA GLY A 244 10.50 -6.68 -16.21
C GLY A 244 9.15 -6.55 -16.92
N VAL A 245 8.30 -7.60 -16.85
CA VAL A 245 6.94 -7.56 -17.44
C VAL A 245 6.15 -6.41 -16.82
N PRO A 246 5.46 -5.59 -17.64
CA PRO A 246 4.64 -4.50 -17.12
C PRO A 246 3.55 -4.99 -16.17
N GLY A 247 3.32 -4.26 -15.06
CA GLY A 247 2.29 -4.64 -14.10
C GLY A 247 2.44 -4.03 -12.72
N VAL A 248 1.56 -4.47 -11.81
CA VAL A 248 1.57 -4.10 -10.40
C VAL A 248 2.07 -5.26 -9.56
N TYR A 249 3.00 -4.99 -8.69
CA TYR A 249 3.74 -5.97 -7.90
C TYR A 249 3.89 -5.52 -6.44
N SER A 250 4.41 -6.40 -5.61
CA SER A 250 4.84 -6.07 -4.25
C SER A 250 6.36 -6.25 -4.09
N HIS A 251 6.91 -5.80 -2.99
CA HIS A 251 8.32 -6.06 -2.66
C HIS A 251 8.65 -7.56 -2.65
N ASN A 252 7.68 -8.39 -2.26
CA ASN A 252 7.79 -9.85 -2.27
C ASN A 252 8.02 -10.41 -3.66
N SER A 253 7.48 -9.74 -4.69
CA SER A 253 7.62 -10.18 -6.07
C SER A 253 9.07 -10.24 -6.55
N VAL A 254 9.97 -9.44 -5.96
CA VAL A 254 11.39 -9.40 -6.35
C VAL A 254 12.35 -9.81 -5.25
N LYS A 255 11.90 -9.85 -3.98
CA LYS A 255 12.76 -10.19 -2.83
C LYS A 255 12.07 -11.18 -1.88
N PRO A 256 12.47 -12.46 -1.87
CA PRO A 256 11.69 -13.54 -1.26
C PRO A 256 11.54 -13.47 0.26
N GLY A 257 12.45 -12.78 0.95
CA GLY A 257 12.43 -12.64 2.41
C GLY A 257 11.53 -11.52 2.94
N LYS A 258 10.82 -10.79 2.06
CA LYS A 258 9.99 -9.66 2.45
C LYS A 258 8.57 -10.08 2.82
N SER A 259 7.90 -9.26 3.64
CA SER A 259 6.51 -9.47 4.07
C SER A 259 5.59 -8.29 3.75
N ASP A 260 6.11 -7.31 3.09
CA ASP A 260 5.43 -6.10 2.62
C ASP A 260 5.24 -6.17 1.11
N ILE A 261 4.07 -6.14 0.61
CA ILE A 261 2.70 -6.02 1.14
C ILE A 261 2.14 -7.43 1.42
N PHE A 262 1.05 -7.52 2.15
CA PHE A 262 0.30 -8.76 2.36
C PHE A 262 -1.08 -8.68 1.67
N PRO A 263 -1.74 -9.81 1.35
CA PRO A 263 -3.06 -9.82 0.75
C PRO A 263 -4.14 -9.51 1.81
N ASP A 264 -4.28 -8.21 2.11
CA ASP A 264 -5.31 -7.67 2.99
C ASP A 264 -6.69 -7.84 2.35
N PRO A 265 -7.73 -8.29 3.09
CA PRO A 265 -9.06 -8.55 2.54
C PRO A 265 -9.67 -7.34 1.82
N LEU A 266 -9.53 -6.13 2.39
CA LEU A 266 -10.07 -4.91 1.82
C LEU A 266 -9.30 -4.50 0.55
N LEU A 267 -7.98 -4.64 0.56
CA LEU A 267 -7.15 -4.38 -0.61
C LEU A 267 -7.48 -5.35 -1.75
N ILE A 268 -7.60 -6.66 -1.47
CA ILE A 268 -7.95 -7.66 -2.49
C ILE A 268 -9.32 -7.37 -3.12
N ALA A 269 -10.34 -7.08 -2.30
CA ALA A 269 -11.66 -6.71 -2.78
C ALA A 269 -11.62 -5.45 -3.66
N ALA A 270 -10.87 -4.44 -3.24
CA ALA A 270 -10.72 -3.19 -3.99
C ALA A 270 -9.97 -3.39 -5.32
N LEU A 271 -8.91 -4.21 -5.36
CA LEU A 271 -8.20 -4.55 -6.59
C LEU A 271 -9.09 -5.28 -7.59
N LYS A 272 -9.86 -6.29 -7.15
CA LYS A 272 -10.82 -7.03 -8.00
C LYS A 272 -11.88 -6.10 -8.60
N LYS A 273 -12.45 -5.20 -7.77
CA LYS A 273 -13.47 -4.26 -8.21
C LYS A 273 -12.96 -3.25 -9.24
N ASN A 274 -11.75 -2.76 -9.10
CA ASN A 274 -11.24 -1.62 -9.85
C ASN A 274 -10.39 -1.99 -11.07
N PHE A 275 -9.89 -3.22 -11.14
CA PHE A 275 -9.03 -3.71 -12.22
C PHE A 275 -9.48 -5.08 -12.73
N PRO A 276 -10.78 -5.27 -13.07
CA PRO A 276 -11.25 -6.56 -13.54
C PRO A 276 -10.61 -6.91 -14.89
N LYS A 277 -10.44 -8.19 -15.16
CA LYS A 277 -10.16 -8.69 -16.51
C LYS A 277 -11.42 -8.44 -17.34
N LYS A 278 -11.27 -7.72 -18.43
CA LYS A 278 -12.35 -7.49 -19.39
C LYS A 278 -12.59 -8.74 -20.24
#